data_f75d468eb69f91acb224672453223700
#
_entry.id   f75d468eb69f91acb224672453223700
#
_cell.length_a   1.000
_cell.length_b   1.000
_cell.length_c   1.000
_cell.angle_alpha   90.00
_cell.angle_beta   90.00
_cell.angle_gamma   90.00
#
_symmetry.space_group_name_H-M   'P 1'
#
loop_
_entity.id
_entity.type
_entity.pdbx_description
1 polymer ?
#
loop_
_entity_poly.entity_id
_entity_poly.type
_entity_poly.pdbx_seq_one_letter_code
_entity_poly.pdbx_strand_id
1 'polypeptide(L)'
;MNIATDFLNQSTQLPPETAEQANEKNSSNWAILKFAPIYEWISLGILTSMMIIVGWSVELAGWGDLPSVIPTLVIGTIAAFVISRLSVHPYLVSILMILLGISVVIWQASAQAVGDNPITRGIDSLVRLVSWVNVAHSGGISTDTVPFALMFMTAAWIVGYTVTSLTLRFRIPWFPTVLLSLVILT
;
A
#
# COMPACT_ATOMS: atom_id res chain seq x y z
N MET A 1 32.54 -56.09 30.71
CA MET A 1 32.61 -54.67 30.27
C MET A 1 31.53 -54.47 29.22
N ASN A 2 30.42 -53.87 29.61
CA ASN A 2 29.18 -53.99 28.81
C ASN A 2 28.92 -52.65 28.09
N ILE A 3 29.48 -52.55 26.87
CA ILE A 3 29.47 -51.32 26.05
C ILE A 3 28.07 -50.97 25.53
N ALA A 4 27.14 -51.95 25.55
CA ALA A 4 25.78 -51.74 25.03
C ALA A 4 24.87 -50.92 25.95
N THR A 5 25.14 -50.86 27.25
CA THR A 5 24.33 -50.10 28.20
C THR A 5 24.66 -48.60 28.25
N ASP A 6 25.86 -48.22 27.82
CA ASP A 6 26.24 -46.80 27.79
C ASP A 6 25.61 -46.01 26.64
N PHE A 7 25.36 -46.67 25.49
CA PHE A 7 24.71 -46.04 24.36
C PHE A 7 23.23 -45.75 24.57
N LEU A 8 22.53 -46.56 25.35
CA LEU A 8 21.10 -46.35 25.64
C LEU A 8 20.84 -45.23 26.66
N ASN A 9 21.82 -44.92 27.52
CA ASN A 9 21.71 -43.82 28.47
C ASN A 9 22.04 -42.45 27.88
N GLN A 10 22.80 -42.39 26.78
CA GLN A 10 23.13 -41.15 26.11
C GLN A 10 21.99 -40.59 25.21
N SER A 11 21.09 -41.45 24.74
CA SER A 11 19.96 -41.07 23.89
C SER A 11 18.77 -40.46 24.64
N THR A 12 18.77 -40.55 25.99
CA THR A 12 17.63 -40.08 26.80
C THR A 12 17.87 -38.72 27.47
N GLN A 13 19.06 -38.13 27.31
CA GLN A 13 19.36 -36.79 27.79
C GLN A 13 19.41 -35.81 26.64
N LEU A 14 18.29 -35.56 25.97
CA LEU A 14 18.12 -34.31 25.24
C LEU A 14 18.13 -33.17 26.27
N PRO A 15 18.99 -32.14 26.07
CA PRO A 15 19.04 -31.03 27.01
C PRO A 15 17.65 -30.40 27.13
N PRO A 16 17.21 -30.05 28.33
CA PRO A 16 15.89 -29.43 28.55
C PRO A 16 15.71 -28.09 27.79
N GLU A 17 16.79 -27.54 27.31
CA GLU A 17 16.86 -26.32 26.49
C GLU A 17 16.11 -26.41 25.15
N THR A 18 16.01 -27.63 24.56
CA THR A 18 15.33 -27.83 23.27
C THR A 18 13.79 -27.76 23.37
N ALA A 19 13.22 -28.15 24.50
CA ALA A 19 11.76 -28.11 24.71
C ALA A 19 11.28 -26.67 25.01
N GLU A 20 12.08 -25.89 25.70
CA GLU A 20 11.78 -24.51 26.04
C GLU A 20 11.92 -23.59 24.82
N GLN A 21 12.97 -23.80 24.01
CA GLN A 21 13.16 -23.10 22.73
C GLN A 21 12.08 -23.44 21.68
N ALA A 22 11.59 -24.69 21.66
CA ALA A 22 10.49 -25.09 20.78
C ALA A 22 9.15 -24.45 21.21
N ASN A 23 8.94 -24.27 22.50
CA ASN A 23 7.73 -23.64 23.04
C ASN A 23 7.79 -22.11 22.86
N GLU A 24 8.95 -21.48 22.98
CA GLU A 24 9.15 -20.05 22.73
C GLU A 24 8.97 -19.70 21.25
N LYS A 25 9.42 -20.56 20.34
CA LYS A 25 9.22 -20.42 18.90
C LYS A 25 7.77 -20.57 18.49
N ASN A 26 6.98 -21.39 19.20
CA ASN A 26 5.56 -21.61 18.92
C ASN A 26 4.67 -20.51 19.52
N SER A 27 5.06 -19.91 20.62
CA SER A 27 4.31 -18.79 21.23
C SER A 27 4.48 -17.47 20.47
N SER A 28 5.54 -17.33 19.66
CA SER A 28 5.79 -16.11 18.86
C SER A 28 4.91 -15.98 17.62
N ASN A 29 4.22 -17.05 17.20
CA ASN A 29 3.39 -17.02 15.99
C ASN A 29 2.03 -16.31 16.17
N TRP A 30 1.64 -15.93 17.39
CA TRP A 30 0.39 -15.24 17.66
C TRP A 30 0.50 -13.72 17.71
N ALA A 31 1.71 -13.18 17.66
CA ALA A 31 1.92 -11.73 17.59
C ALA A 31 1.79 -11.23 16.14
N ILE A 32 0.61 -11.39 15.55
CA ILE A 32 0.29 -10.95 14.18
C ILE A 32 0.38 -9.41 14.04
N LEU A 33 0.33 -8.69 15.14
CA LEU A 33 0.56 -7.24 15.21
C LEU A 33 1.69 -6.96 16.22
N LYS A 34 2.93 -6.97 15.77
CA LYS A 34 4.00 -6.33 16.55
C LYS A 34 3.65 -4.85 16.64
N PHE A 35 3.28 -4.39 17.83
CA PHE A 35 3.07 -2.97 18.10
C PHE A 35 4.30 -2.20 17.59
N ALA A 36 4.05 -1.27 16.68
CA ALA A 36 5.09 -0.44 16.12
C ALA A 36 5.76 0.35 17.24
N PRO A 37 7.10 0.40 17.31
CA PRO A 37 7.77 1.31 18.21
C PRO A 37 7.35 2.75 17.91
N ILE A 38 7.34 3.61 18.92
CA ILE A 38 6.82 5.00 18.86
C ILE A 38 7.38 5.78 17.66
N TYR A 39 8.64 5.58 17.30
CA TYR A 39 9.26 6.27 16.16
C TYR A 39 8.59 5.96 14.81
N GLU A 40 7.97 4.81 14.64
CA GLU A 40 7.30 4.46 13.39
C GLU A 40 5.93 5.13 13.28
N TRP A 41 5.25 5.35 14.39
CA TRP A 41 4.03 6.17 14.42
C TRP A 41 4.33 7.64 14.10
N ILE A 42 5.45 8.15 14.63
CA ILE A 42 5.93 9.50 14.30
C ILE A 42 6.25 9.59 12.81
N SER A 43 6.97 8.60 12.27
CA SER A 43 7.29 8.54 10.83
C SER A 43 6.03 8.49 9.96
N LEU A 44 5.02 7.70 10.35
CA LEU A 44 3.73 7.67 9.68
C LEU A 44 3.03 9.04 9.72
N GLY A 45 3.04 9.70 10.87
CA GLY A 45 2.45 11.04 11.02
C GLY A 45 3.12 12.07 10.11
N ILE A 46 4.45 12.07 10.06
CA ILE A 46 5.23 12.96 9.18
C ILE A 46 4.92 12.65 7.71
N LEU A 47 4.97 11.38 7.31
CA LEU A 47 4.67 10.98 5.93
C LEU A 47 3.24 11.37 5.51
N THR A 48 2.27 11.11 6.37
CA THR A 48 0.87 11.48 6.10
C THR A 48 0.72 13.00 5.96
N SER A 49 1.37 13.79 6.82
CA SER A 49 1.37 15.25 6.72
C SER A 49 2.00 15.72 5.41
N MET A 50 3.13 15.14 5.00
CA MET A 50 3.77 15.45 3.71
C MET A 50 2.84 15.12 2.53
N MET A 51 2.15 13.97 2.57
CA MET A 51 1.20 13.57 1.53
C MET A 51 0.01 14.53 1.44
N ILE A 52 -0.50 15.02 2.58
CA ILE A 52 -1.57 16.03 2.60
C ILE A 52 -1.08 17.33 1.97
N ILE A 53 0.13 17.79 2.29
CA ILE A 53 0.70 19.03 1.72
C ILE A 53 0.87 18.89 0.21
N VAL A 54 1.41 17.75 -0.26
CA VAL A 54 1.56 17.47 -1.70
C VAL A 54 0.20 17.42 -2.39
N GLY A 55 -0.76 16.70 -1.82
CA GLY A 55 -2.12 16.64 -2.36
C GLY A 55 -2.76 18.02 -2.45
N TRP A 56 -2.62 18.83 -1.42
CA TRP A 56 -3.12 20.20 -1.41
C TRP A 56 -2.42 21.08 -2.47
N SER A 57 -1.11 20.96 -2.62
CA SER A 57 -0.36 21.66 -3.66
C SER A 57 -0.87 21.32 -5.06
N VAL A 58 -1.15 20.05 -5.31
CA VAL A 58 -1.71 19.57 -6.57
C VAL A 58 -3.13 20.11 -6.81
N GLU A 59 -3.97 20.14 -5.78
CA GLU A 59 -5.32 20.70 -5.87
C GLU A 59 -5.31 22.21 -6.14
N LEU A 60 -4.38 22.95 -5.50
CA LEU A 60 -4.20 24.38 -5.75
C LEU A 60 -3.70 24.70 -7.17
N ALA A 61 -3.01 23.78 -7.83
CA ALA A 61 -2.59 23.94 -9.22
C ALA A 61 -3.77 23.99 -10.23
N GLY A 62 -4.96 23.58 -9.80
CA GLY A 62 -6.21 23.78 -10.56
C GLY A 62 -6.25 23.05 -11.90
N TRP A 63 -5.75 21.83 -11.96
CA TRP A 63 -5.66 21.02 -13.19
C TRP A 63 -7.01 20.51 -13.71
N GLY A 64 -8.09 21.23 -13.43
CA GLY A 64 -9.46 20.93 -13.83
C GLY A 64 -10.35 20.44 -12.69
N ASP A 65 -11.59 20.06 -13.02
CA ASP A 65 -12.58 19.55 -12.06
C ASP A 65 -12.26 18.11 -11.61
N LEU A 66 -11.04 17.89 -11.07
CA LEU A 66 -10.63 16.58 -10.56
C LEU A 66 -11.16 16.39 -9.13
N PRO A 67 -11.54 15.15 -8.75
CA PRO A 67 -11.84 14.86 -7.36
C PRO A 67 -10.58 15.02 -6.49
N SER A 68 -10.77 15.33 -5.21
CA SER A 68 -9.67 15.50 -4.26
C SER A 68 -8.71 14.32 -4.27
N VAL A 69 -7.41 14.61 -4.41
CA VAL A 69 -6.33 13.59 -4.46
C VAL A 69 -5.89 13.18 -3.05
N ILE A 70 -6.15 14.03 -2.07
CA ILE A 70 -5.70 13.85 -0.68
C ILE A 70 -6.18 12.52 -0.10
N PRO A 71 -7.46 12.12 -0.21
CA PRO A 71 -7.90 10.85 0.35
C PRO A 71 -7.15 9.64 -0.24
N THR A 72 -6.89 9.64 -1.55
CA THR A 72 -6.17 8.55 -2.21
C THR A 72 -4.73 8.42 -1.69
N LEU A 73 -4.02 9.54 -1.55
CA LEU A 73 -2.66 9.59 -0.99
C LEU A 73 -2.63 9.10 0.46
N VAL A 74 -3.55 9.58 1.29
CA VAL A 74 -3.63 9.21 2.72
C VAL A 74 -3.97 7.73 2.89
N ILE A 75 -4.98 7.24 2.15
CA ILE A 75 -5.36 5.82 2.23
C ILE A 75 -4.21 4.94 1.73
N GLY A 76 -3.51 5.32 0.64
CA GLY A 76 -2.32 4.63 0.13
C GLY A 76 -1.20 4.54 1.17
N THR A 77 -0.94 5.64 1.88
CA THR A 77 0.05 5.72 2.97
C THR A 77 -0.33 4.80 4.13
N ILE A 78 -1.56 4.87 4.61
CA ILE A 78 -2.05 4.03 5.72
C ILE A 78 -2.05 2.55 5.32
N ALA A 79 -2.52 2.23 4.12
CA ALA A 79 -2.54 0.87 3.59
C ALA A 79 -1.11 0.28 3.52
N ALA A 80 -0.15 1.04 3.00
CA ALA A 80 1.26 0.63 2.95
C ALA A 80 1.83 0.39 4.35
N PHE A 81 1.50 1.24 5.33
CA PHE A 81 1.91 1.06 6.72
C PHE A 81 1.34 -0.23 7.32
N VAL A 82 0.04 -0.44 7.21
CA VAL A 82 -0.63 -1.65 7.73
C VAL A 82 -0.07 -2.91 7.08
N ILE A 83 0.07 -2.91 5.76
CA ILE A 83 0.54 -4.07 5.01
C ILE A 83 2.03 -4.35 5.26
N SER A 84 2.85 -3.32 5.53
CA SER A 84 4.24 -3.51 5.90
C SER A 84 4.42 -4.29 7.20
N ARG A 85 3.35 -4.39 8.03
CA ARG A 85 3.30 -5.13 9.30
C ARG A 85 2.85 -6.58 9.15
N LEU A 86 2.23 -6.91 8.04
CA LEU A 86 1.79 -8.27 7.80
C LEU A 86 3.02 -9.13 7.44
N SER A 87 3.26 -10.17 8.23
CA SER A 87 4.26 -11.21 7.93
C SER A 87 3.78 -12.15 6.83
N VAL A 88 3.35 -11.59 5.70
CA VAL A 88 2.79 -12.34 4.57
C VAL A 88 3.82 -12.41 3.46
N HIS A 89 3.70 -13.43 2.61
CA HIS A 89 4.56 -13.60 1.45
C HIS A 89 4.49 -12.37 0.53
N PRO A 90 5.63 -11.87 -0.01
CA PRO A 90 5.69 -10.61 -0.77
C PRO A 90 4.74 -10.57 -1.97
N TYR A 91 4.47 -11.70 -2.63
CA TYR A 91 3.50 -11.75 -3.73
C TYR A 91 2.06 -11.48 -3.27
N LEU A 92 1.65 -12.01 -2.11
CA LEU A 92 0.32 -11.76 -1.56
C LEU A 92 0.15 -10.28 -1.18
N VAL A 93 1.19 -9.67 -0.63
CA VAL A 93 1.23 -8.23 -0.36
C VAL A 93 1.01 -7.42 -1.63
N SER A 94 1.71 -7.76 -2.71
CA SER A 94 1.57 -7.05 -3.99
C SER A 94 0.16 -7.20 -4.58
N ILE A 95 -0.41 -8.39 -4.56
CA ILE A 95 -1.78 -8.64 -5.04
C ILE A 95 -2.79 -7.85 -4.21
N LEU A 96 -2.66 -7.89 -2.88
CA LEU A 96 -3.55 -7.16 -1.98
C LEU A 96 -3.50 -5.65 -2.23
N MET A 97 -2.30 -5.10 -2.47
CA MET A 97 -2.12 -3.68 -2.75
C MET A 97 -2.69 -3.27 -4.10
N ILE A 98 -2.58 -4.11 -5.12
CA ILE A 98 -3.19 -3.85 -6.43
C ILE A 98 -4.71 -3.86 -6.29
N LEU A 99 -5.29 -4.88 -5.65
CA LEU A 99 -6.74 -4.98 -5.46
C LEU A 99 -7.29 -3.80 -4.65
N LEU A 100 -6.62 -3.45 -3.55
CA LEU A 100 -7.01 -2.32 -2.72
C LEU A 100 -6.90 -1.00 -3.51
N GLY A 101 -5.81 -0.82 -4.28
CA GLY A 101 -5.61 0.35 -5.11
C GLY A 101 -6.70 0.52 -6.17
N ILE A 102 -7.01 -0.55 -6.89
CA ILE A 102 -8.11 -0.54 -7.86
C ILE A 102 -9.44 -0.16 -7.19
N SER A 103 -9.73 -0.74 -6.02
CA SER A 103 -10.96 -0.45 -5.28
C SER A 103 -11.05 1.02 -4.85
N VAL A 104 -9.97 1.58 -4.29
CA VAL A 104 -9.92 2.97 -3.84
C VAL A 104 -10.01 3.94 -5.02
N VAL A 105 -9.28 3.68 -6.11
CA VAL A 105 -9.28 4.52 -7.30
C VAL A 105 -10.65 4.54 -7.97
N ILE A 106 -11.29 3.38 -8.12
CA ILE A 106 -12.65 3.30 -8.68
C ILE A 106 -13.65 4.01 -7.75
N TRP A 107 -13.56 3.79 -6.44
CA TRP A 107 -14.42 4.46 -5.48
C TRP A 107 -14.30 5.98 -5.56
N GLN A 108 -13.08 6.50 -5.59
CA GLN A 108 -12.81 7.94 -5.66
C GLN A 108 -13.24 8.54 -7.02
N ALA A 109 -12.90 7.89 -8.13
CA ALA A 109 -13.28 8.35 -9.46
C ALA A 109 -14.79 8.25 -9.70
N SER A 110 -15.46 7.30 -9.07
CA SER A 110 -16.92 7.16 -9.15
C SER A 110 -17.69 8.36 -8.58
N ALA A 111 -17.03 9.23 -7.81
CA ALA A 111 -17.66 10.47 -7.34
C ALA A 111 -18.04 11.42 -8.50
N GLN A 112 -17.37 11.31 -9.66
CA GLN A 112 -17.68 12.08 -10.87
C GLN A 112 -18.60 11.33 -11.84
N ALA A 113 -18.87 10.06 -11.60
CA ALA A 113 -19.68 9.23 -12.49
C ALA A 113 -21.18 9.40 -12.18
N VAL A 114 -22.00 9.27 -13.23
CA VAL A 114 -23.47 9.34 -13.10
C VAL A 114 -23.99 7.97 -12.69
N GLY A 115 -24.85 7.93 -11.68
CA GLY A 115 -25.52 6.69 -11.25
C GLY A 115 -26.03 6.77 -9.81
N ASP A 116 -27.08 6.02 -9.50
CA ASP A 116 -27.70 6.00 -8.17
C ASP A 116 -26.94 5.10 -7.18
N ASN A 117 -26.24 4.07 -7.68
CA ASN A 117 -25.50 3.10 -6.87
C ASN A 117 -23.99 3.18 -7.12
N PRO A 118 -23.15 2.92 -6.09
CA PRO A 118 -21.68 2.95 -6.24
C PRO A 118 -21.16 1.90 -7.27
N ILE A 119 -21.87 0.77 -7.42
CA ILE A 119 -21.51 -0.27 -8.39
C ILE A 119 -21.75 0.22 -9.82
N THR A 120 -22.90 0.84 -10.09
CA THR A 120 -23.22 1.39 -11.42
C THR A 120 -22.27 2.51 -11.81
N ARG A 121 -21.89 3.36 -10.87
CA ARG A 121 -20.88 4.41 -11.08
C ARG A 121 -19.50 3.82 -11.40
N GLY A 122 -19.09 2.77 -10.69
CA GLY A 122 -17.83 2.07 -10.98
C GLY A 122 -17.82 1.45 -12.37
N ILE A 123 -18.92 0.80 -12.79
CA ILE A 123 -19.06 0.23 -14.13
C ILE A 123 -19.04 1.33 -15.19
N ASP A 124 -19.74 2.44 -14.98
CA ASP A 124 -19.75 3.59 -15.91
C ASP A 124 -18.33 4.13 -16.10
N SER A 125 -17.57 4.31 -15.01
CA SER A 125 -16.19 4.77 -15.05
C SER A 125 -15.29 3.83 -15.89
N LEU A 126 -15.46 2.52 -15.75
CA LEU A 126 -14.70 1.54 -16.53
C LEU A 126 -15.11 1.55 -18.02
N VAL A 127 -16.41 1.66 -18.33
CA VAL A 127 -16.90 1.76 -19.71
C VAL A 127 -16.33 3.01 -20.39
N ARG A 128 -16.32 4.15 -19.69
CA ARG A 128 -15.73 5.39 -20.20
C ARG A 128 -14.22 5.26 -20.44
N LEU A 129 -13.50 4.58 -19.53
CA LEU A 129 -12.08 4.31 -19.70
C LEU A 129 -11.82 3.47 -20.98
N VAL A 130 -12.58 2.41 -21.20
CA VAL A 130 -12.47 1.57 -22.41
C VAL A 130 -12.80 2.38 -23.66
N SER A 131 -13.87 3.18 -23.62
CA SER A 131 -14.24 4.07 -24.72
C SER A 131 -13.12 5.07 -25.04
N TRP A 132 -12.53 5.66 -24.00
CA TRP A 132 -11.42 6.62 -24.14
C TRP A 132 -10.19 5.98 -24.81
N VAL A 133 -9.81 4.76 -24.37
CA VAL A 133 -8.71 4.01 -24.99
C VAL A 133 -8.99 3.74 -26.48
N ASN A 134 -10.21 3.36 -26.83
CA ASN A 134 -10.59 3.11 -28.22
C ASN A 134 -10.52 4.40 -29.08
N VAL A 135 -11.00 5.53 -28.53
CA VAL A 135 -10.92 6.83 -29.21
C VAL A 135 -9.46 7.26 -29.38
N ALA A 136 -8.61 7.08 -28.35
CA ALA A 136 -7.20 7.38 -28.45
C ALA A 136 -6.48 6.51 -29.50
N HIS A 137 -6.83 5.24 -29.59
CA HIS A 137 -6.30 4.34 -30.64
C HIS A 137 -6.72 4.74 -32.05
N SER A 138 -7.90 5.32 -32.22
CA SER A 138 -8.38 5.82 -33.54
C SER A 138 -7.85 7.21 -33.90
N GLY A 139 -6.98 7.79 -33.06
CA GLY A 139 -6.42 9.14 -33.28
C GLY A 139 -7.40 10.27 -32.95
N GLY A 140 -8.50 9.97 -32.27
CA GLY A 140 -9.47 10.95 -31.79
C GLY A 140 -9.04 11.64 -30.50
N ILE A 141 -9.64 12.81 -30.24
CA ILE A 141 -9.46 13.55 -28.98
C ILE A 141 -10.76 13.37 -28.17
N SER A 142 -10.66 12.81 -26.98
CA SER A 142 -11.78 12.72 -26.05
C SER A 142 -11.72 13.87 -25.05
N THR A 143 -12.85 14.50 -24.80
CA THR A 143 -13.02 15.56 -23.80
C THR A 143 -13.50 15.00 -22.45
N ASP A 144 -13.57 13.69 -22.28
CA ASP A 144 -14.03 13.06 -21.04
C ASP A 144 -12.94 13.16 -19.95
N THR A 145 -13.30 13.76 -18.82
CA THR A 145 -12.40 13.98 -17.69
C THR A 145 -12.24 12.76 -16.78
N VAL A 146 -13.19 11.79 -16.85
CA VAL A 146 -13.18 10.61 -15.97
C VAL A 146 -11.95 9.71 -16.18
N PRO A 147 -11.52 9.37 -17.41
CA PRO A 147 -10.30 8.61 -17.63
C PRO A 147 -9.05 9.32 -17.12
N PHE A 148 -8.98 10.65 -17.27
CA PHE A 148 -7.88 11.44 -16.74
C PHE A 148 -7.85 11.39 -15.19
N ALA A 149 -9.01 11.53 -14.55
CA ALA A 149 -9.14 11.37 -13.11
C ALA A 149 -8.68 9.99 -12.63
N LEU A 150 -9.08 8.91 -13.34
CA LEU A 150 -8.63 7.54 -13.04
C LEU A 150 -7.11 7.39 -13.12
N MET A 151 -6.48 7.90 -14.18
CA MET A 151 -5.03 7.86 -14.32
C MET A 151 -4.33 8.63 -13.20
N PHE A 152 -4.85 9.82 -12.88
CA PHE A 152 -4.28 10.68 -11.84
C PHE A 152 -4.40 10.08 -10.44
N MET A 153 -5.58 9.51 -10.11
CA MET A 153 -5.78 8.81 -8.85
C MET A 153 -4.93 7.54 -8.74
N THR A 154 -4.73 6.83 -9.87
CA THR A 154 -3.82 5.66 -9.90
C THR A 154 -2.39 6.10 -9.63
N ALA A 155 -1.91 7.18 -10.24
CA ALA A 155 -0.59 7.73 -9.96
C ALA A 155 -0.44 8.15 -8.50
N ALA A 156 -1.44 8.84 -7.94
CA ALA A 156 -1.45 9.21 -6.53
C ALA A 156 -1.39 7.99 -5.59
N TRP A 157 -2.15 6.94 -5.89
CA TRP A 157 -2.07 5.68 -5.15
C TRP A 157 -0.69 5.07 -5.18
N ILE A 158 -0.09 4.96 -6.36
CA ILE A 158 1.27 4.42 -6.54
C ILE A 158 2.28 5.24 -5.76
N VAL A 159 2.21 6.57 -5.81
CA VAL A 159 3.10 7.46 -5.06
C VAL A 159 2.93 7.25 -3.56
N GLY A 160 1.71 7.32 -3.02
CA GLY A 160 1.43 7.13 -1.60
C GLY A 160 1.95 5.80 -1.07
N TYR A 161 1.69 4.71 -1.82
CA TYR A 161 2.17 3.39 -1.48
C TYR A 161 3.69 3.26 -1.55
N THR A 162 4.29 3.70 -2.66
CA THR A 162 5.73 3.51 -2.93
C THR A 162 6.57 4.31 -1.93
N VAL A 163 6.22 5.58 -1.70
CA VAL A 163 6.92 6.45 -0.75
C VAL A 163 6.90 5.85 0.65
N THR A 164 5.75 5.39 1.11
CA THR A 164 5.60 4.79 2.43
C THR A 164 6.35 3.47 2.54
N SER A 165 6.25 2.61 1.52
CA SER A 165 6.96 1.32 1.49
C SER A 165 8.48 1.50 1.47
N LEU A 166 8.99 2.46 0.70
CA LEU A 166 10.43 2.76 0.65
C LEU A 166 10.94 3.29 2.00
N THR A 167 10.17 4.14 2.65
CA THR A 167 10.57 4.71 3.94
C THR A 167 10.56 3.68 5.05
N LEU A 168 9.49 2.90 5.16
CA LEU A 168 9.29 2.00 6.31
C LEU A 168 9.93 0.63 6.11
N ARG A 169 9.86 0.06 4.92
CA ARG A 169 10.36 -1.30 4.65
C ARG A 169 11.83 -1.31 4.28
N PHE A 170 12.26 -0.38 3.43
CA PHE A 170 13.64 -0.31 2.94
C PHE A 170 14.52 0.65 3.75
N ARG A 171 13.92 1.45 4.65
CA ARG A 171 14.63 2.44 5.49
C ARG A 171 15.48 3.41 4.67
N ILE A 172 14.96 3.82 3.50
CA ILE A 172 15.60 4.76 2.58
C ILE A 172 14.81 6.08 2.62
N PRO A 173 14.93 6.90 3.66
CA PRO A 173 14.08 8.09 3.85
C PRO A 173 14.42 9.25 2.90
N TRP A 174 15.61 9.27 2.33
CA TRP A 174 16.04 10.35 1.42
C TRP A 174 15.36 10.29 0.05
N PHE A 175 15.06 9.11 -0.46
CA PHE A 175 14.44 8.94 -1.77
C PHE A 175 13.01 9.52 -1.85
N PRO A 176 12.11 9.24 -0.90
CA PRO A 176 10.81 9.90 -0.83
C PRO A 176 10.91 11.42 -0.77
N THR A 177 11.86 11.94 -0.01
CA THR A 177 12.06 13.39 0.15
C THR A 177 12.42 14.03 -1.19
N VAL A 178 13.33 13.45 -1.95
CA VAL A 178 13.71 13.92 -3.28
C VAL A 178 12.54 13.86 -4.26
N LEU A 179 11.80 12.73 -4.28
CA LEU A 179 10.67 12.53 -5.16
C LEU A 179 9.54 13.51 -4.89
N LEU A 180 9.20 13.74 -3.62
CA LEU A 180 8.18 14.70 -3.21
C LEU A 180 8.61 16.14 -3.48
N SER A 181 9.90 16.48 -3.29
CA SER A 181 10.43 17.79 -3.63
C SER A 181 10.35 18.07 -5.13
N LEU A 182 10.58 17.06 -5.96
CA LEU A 182 10.45 17.17 -7.41
C LEU A 182 9.01 17.46 -7.82
N VAL A 183 8.03 16.81 -7.19
CA VAL A 183 6.59 17.04 -7.46
C VAL A 183 6.16 18.46 -7.07
N ILE A 184 6.73 19.04 -6.01
CA ILE A 184 6.39 20.40 -5.57
C ILE A 184 7.03 21.45 -6.47
N LEU A 185 8.17 21.14 -7.09
CA LEU A 185 8.93 22.07 -7.94
C LEU A 185 8.40 22.17 -9.39
N THR A 186 7.50 21.26 -9.81
CA THR A 186 6.87 21.27 -11.14
C THR A 186 5.53 21.98 -11.12
#